data_c0d05dcb4dab4a0fc6ddfae5cca24ba0
#
_entry.id   c0d05dcb4dab4a0fc6ddfae5cca24ba0
#
_cell.length_a   1.000
_cell.length_b   1.000
_cell.length_c   1.000
_cell.angle_alpha   90.00
_cell.angle_beta   90.00
_cell.angle_gamma   90.00
#
_symmetry.space_group_name_H-M   'P 1'
#
loop_
_entity.id
_entity.type
_entity.pdbx_description
1 polymer ?
#
loop_
_entity_poly.entity_id
_entity_poly.type
_entity_poly.pdbx_seq_one_letter_code
_entity_poly.pdbx_strand_id
1 'polypeptide(L)'
;MDGIKVKVFDIRNGMRVYDNIKIIRIISKDYNLLIMKDYLHIIGEIEGSVDIKNDVVNESFKNIKAFYMNSDNVFNLMIKEG
;
A
#
# COMPACT_ATOMS: atom_id res chain seq x y z
N MET A 1 10.83 -5.60 14.84
CA MET A 1 9.94 -4.74 14.07
C MET A 1 8.59 -5.36 13.96
N ASP A 2 7.61 -4.61 14.33
CA ASP A 2 6.27 -5.17 14.47
C ASP A 2 5.29 -4.73 13.41
N GLY A 3 5.77 -4.19 12.33
CA GLY A 3 4.88 -3.67 11.30
C GLY A 3 5.32 -4.03 9.90
N ILE A 4 4.64 -3.41 8.96
CA ILE A 4 4.87 -3.61 7.53
C ILE A 4 5.71 -2.44 7.03
N LYS A 5 6.71 -2.75 6.21
CA LYS A 5 7.43 -1.72 5.48
C LYS A 5 6.68 -1.45 4.19
N VAL A 6 6.30 -0.20 3.96
CA VAL A 6 5.59 0.19 2.75
C VAL A 6 6.51 1.02 1.87
N LYS A 7 6.66 0.60 0.63
CA LYS A 7 7.44 1.33 -0.38
C LYS A 7 6.49 1.79 -1.47
N VAL A 8 6.43 3.09 -1.67
CA VAL A 8 5.55 3.69 -2.69
C VAL A 8 6.42 4.27 -3.79
N PHE A 9 6.21 3.78 -5.00
CA PHE A 9 6.89 4.27 -6.20
C PHE A 9 5.89 5.08 -7.02
N ASP A 10 6.24 6.31 -7.32
CA ASP A 10 5.39 7.21 -8.07
C ASP A 10 6.28 7.91 -9.10
N ILE A 11 5.84 7.90 -10.35
CA ILE A 11 6.65 8.49 -11.42
C ILE A 11 6.92 9.98 -11.22
N ARG A 12 6.04 10.68 -10.51
CA ARG A 12 6.20 12.12 -10.27
C ARG A 12 6.99 12.43 -9.02
N ASN A 13 6.78 11.66 -7.96
CA ASN A 13 7.30 11.98 -6.64
C ASN A 13 8.46 11.08 -6.21
N GLY A 14 8.83 10.12 -7.06
CA GLY A 14 9.89 9.19 -6.73
C GLY A 14 9.44 8.13 -5.74
N MET A 15 10.36 7.66 -4.91
CA MET A 15 10.09 6.60 -3.96
C MET A 15 9.96 7.16 -2.55
N ARG A 16 8.95 6.69 -1.84
CA ARG A 16 8.77 6.99 -0.42
C ARG A 16 8.72 5.68 0.35
N VAL A 17 9.27 5.68 1.56
CA VAL A 17 9.28 4.50 2.41
C VAL A 17 8.64 4.86 3.74
N TYR A 18 7.72 4.00 4.19
CA TYR A 18 7.06 4.13 5.47
C TYR A 18 7.35 2.88 6.27
N ASP A 19 7.82 3.04 7.50
CA ASP A 19 8.14 1.92 8.35
C ASP A 19 7.06 1.69 9.41
N ASN A 20 6.99 0.45 9.88
CA ASN A 20 6.13 0.09 10.99
C ASN A 20 4.66 0.41 10.75
N ILE A 21 4.19 0.22 9.54
CA ILE A 21 2.78 0.44 9.20
C ILE A 21 1.97 -0.74 9.75
N LYS A 22 0.84 -0.43 10.37
CA LYS A 22 -0.02 -1.44 10.99
C LYS A 22 -1.13 -1.92 10.08
N ILE A 23 -1.69 -1.03 9.29
CA ILE A 23 -2.84 -1.34 8.45
C ILE A 23 -2.66 -0.71 7.07
N ILE A 24 -2.91 -1.51 6.05
CA ILE A 24 -3.02 -1.04 4.68
C ILE A 24 -4.41 -1.41 4.20
N ARG A 25 -5.19 -0.41 3.83
CA ARG A 25 -6.54 -0.63 3.29
C ARG A 25 -6.54 -0.33 1.81
N ILE A 26 -6.94 -1.32 1.04
CA ILE A 26 -7.10 -1.18 -0.41
C ILE A 26 -8.58 -1.16 -0.73
N ILE A 27 -9.02 -0.09 -1.40
CA ILE A 27 -10.39 0.00 -1.90
C ILE A 27 -10.29 0.15 -3.40
N SER A 28 -10.54 -0.93 -4.10
CA SER A 28 -10.49 -0.95 -5.56
C SER A 28 -11.89 -1.10 -6.11
N LYS A 29 -12.06 -0.81 -7.38
CA LYS A 29 -13.40 -0.85 -7.97
C LYS A 29 -14.02 -2.25 -7.92
N ASP A 30 -13.20 -3.30 -7.91
CA ASP A 30 -13.69 -4.68 -7.95
C ASP A 30 -13.55 -5.42 -6.61
N TYR A 31 -12.81 -4.86 -5.64
CA TYR A 31 -12.58 -5.56 -4.38
C TYR A 31 -12.03 -4.62 -3.32
N ASN A 32 -12.10 -5.07 -2.07
CA ASN A 32 -11.49 -4.39 -0.93
C ASN A 32 -10.60 -5.36 -0.18
N LEU A 33 -9.46 -4.88 0.29
CA LEU A 33 -8.55 -5.68 1.11
C LEU A 33 -8.12 -4.88 2.33
N LEU A 34 -7.87 -5.61 3.40
CA LEU A 34 -7.25 -5.06 4.60
C LEU A 34 -6.01 -5.89 4.89
N ILE A 35 -4.84 -5.29 4.78
CA ILE A 35 -3.57 -5.97 4.95
C ILE A 35 -2.96 -5.56 6.28
N MET A 36 -2.61 -6.55 7.09
CA MET A 36 -1.94 -6.35 8.36
C MET A 36 -0.69 -7.23 8.39
N LYS A 37 0.07 -7.15 9.46
CA LYS A 37 1.28 -7.94 9.63
C LYS A 37 1.00 -9.42 9.37
N ASP A 38 1.94 -10.07 8.71
CA ASP A 38 1.89 -11.50 8.37
C ASP A 38 0.76 -11.89 7.43
N TYR A 39 0.31 -10.93 6.63
CA TYR A 39 -0.69 -11.19 5.62
C TYR A 39 -0.11 -12.07 4.50
N LEU A 40 -0.99 -12.61 3.68
CA LEU A 40 -0.63 -13.49 2.56
C LEU A 40 0.26 -12.78 1.55
N HIS A 41 1.09 -13.57 0.86
CA HIS A 41 1.84 -13.07 -0.29
C HIS A 41 0.86 -12.89 -1.44
N ILE A 42 0.69 -11.68 -1.91
CA ILE A 42 -0.24 -11.39 -2.99
C ILE A 42 0.32 -10.33 -3.93
N ILE A 43 -0.14 -10.39 -5.15
CA ILE A 43 0.12 -9.40 -6.19
C ILE A 43 -1.22 -8.99 -6.77
N GLY A 44 -1.41 -7.72 -7.04
CA GLY A 44 -2.65 -7.28 -7.64
C GLY A 44 -2.55 -5.92 -8.29
N GLU A 45 -3.69 -5.51 -8.81
CA GLU A 45 -3.88 -4.23 -9.45
C GLU A 45 -4.97 -3.47 -8.72
N ILE A 46 -4.78 -2.17 -8.58
CA ILE A 46 -5.74 -1.30 -7.90
C ILE A 46 -6.21 -0.23 -8.86
N GLU A 47 -7.50 -0.01 -8.86
CA GLU A 47 -8.09 1.18 -9.45
C GLU A 47 -9.01 1.75 -8.38
N GLY A 48 -8.51 2.72 -7.61
CA GLY A 48 -9.23 3.24 -6.46
C GLY A 48 -8.31 3.94 -5.50
N SER A 49 -8.28 3.49 -4.25
CA SER A 49 -7.49 4.15 -3.21
C SER A 49 -6.76 3.17 -2.31
N VAL A 50 -5.69 3.67 -1.70
CA VAL A 50 -4.90 2.94 -0.71
C VAL A 50 -4.67 3.86 0.49
N ASP A 51 -4.99 3.37 1.67
CA ASP A 51 -4.70 4.06 2.92
C ASP A 51 -3.65 3.27 3.69
N ILE A 52 -2.65 3.96 4.22
CA ILE A 52 -1.64 3.35 5.08
C ILE A 52 -1.63 4.06 6.41
N LYS A 53 -1.66 3.29 7.48
CA LYS A 53 -1.85 3.85 8.84
C LYS A 53 -1.03 3.14 9.89
N ASN A 54 -0.59 3.93 10.86
CA ASN A 54 -0.14 3.43 12.16
C ASN A 54 -0.43 4.54 13.18
N ASP A 55 0.22 4.52 14.34
CA ASP A 55 -0.07 5.49 15.39
C ASP A 55 0.32 6.92 15.02
N VAL A 56 1.24 7.09 14.09
CA VAL A 56 1.74 8.42 13.68
C VAL A 56 1.56 8.71 12.20
N VAL A 57 1.43 7.69 11.37
CA VAL A 57 1.29 7.85 9.92
C VAL A 57 -0.17 7.61 9.52
N ASN A 58 -0.69 8.50 8.69
CA ASN A 58 -2.02 8.36 8.13
C ASN A 58 -1.99 8.98 6.73
N GLU A 59 -1.66 8.14 5.75
CA GLU A 59 -1.51 8.57 4.36
C GLU A 59 -2.56 7.93 3.48
N SER A 60 -3.09 8.68 2.54
CA SER A 60 -4.08 8.18 1.60
C SER A 60 -3.68 8.53 0.19
N PHE A 61 -3.79 7.55 -0.70
CA PHE A 61 -3.58 7.74 -2.13
C PHE A 61 -4.91 7.46 -2.81
N LYS A 62 -5.56 8.50 -3.33
CA LYS A 62 -6.90 8.40 -3.88
C LYS A 62 -6.89 8.54 -5.39
N ASN A 63 -7.86 7.88 -6.05
CA ASN A 63 -8.02 7.95 -7.49
C ASN A 63 -6.76 7.56 -8.25
N ILE A 64 -6.17 6.45 -7.82
CA ILE A 64 -4.94 5.96 -8.43
C ILE A 64 -5.18 4.69 -9.22
N LYS A 65 -4.30 4.45 -10.19
CA LYS A 65 -4.13 3.14 -10.81
C LYS A 65 -2.73 2.67 -10.46
N ALA A 66 -2.64 1.50 -9.89
CA ALA A 66 -1.38 1.02 -9.35
C ALA A 66 -1.28 -0.50 -9.40
N PHE A 67 -0.04 -0.99 -9.35
CA PHE A 67 0.23 -2.39 -9.04
C PHE A 67 0.73 -2.47 -7.62
N TYR A 68 0.48 -3.59 -6.96
CA TYR A 68 1.05 -3.81 -5.64
C TYR A 68 1.52 -5.24 -5.48
N MET A 69 2.45 -5.41 -4.57
CA MET A 69 2.92 -6.73 -4.17
C MET A 69 3.17 -6.70 -2.65
N ASN A 70 2.60 -7.66 -1.95
CA ASN A 70 2.82 -7.84 -0.53
C ASN A 70 3.52 -9.17 -0.31
N SER A 71 4.68 -9.13 0.34
CA SER A 71 5.47 -10.32 0.62
C SER A 71 6.35 -10.08 1.82
N ASP A 72 6.32 -11.00 2.79
CA ASP A 72 7.19 -10.96 3.98
C ASP A 72 7.16 -9.62 4.70
N ASN A 73 5.97 -9.09 4.91
CA ASN A 73 5.75 -7.80 5.60
C ASN A 73 6.40 -6.62 4.89
N VAL A 74 6.54 -6.72 3.58
CA VAL A 74 6.93 -5.61 2.72
C VAL A 74 5.84 -5.42 1.68
N PHE A 75 5.26 -4.23 1.67
CA PHE A 75 4.21 -3.88 0.71
C PHE A 75 4.79 -2.88 -0.28
N ASN A 76 4.81 -3.25 -1.53
CA ASN A 76 5.29 -2.39 -2.61
C ASN A 76 4.09 -1.88 -3.40
N LEU A 77 3.99 -0.58 -3.54
CA LEU A 77 2.93 0.07 -4.31
C LEU A 77 3.57 0.85 -5.45
N MET A 78 3.21 0.50 -6.67
CA MET A 78 3.73 1.19 -7.85
C MET A 78 2.60 1.92 -8.53
N ILE A 79 2.56 3.24 -8.34
CA ILE A 79 1.49 4.08 -8.87
C ILE A 79 1.78 4.40 -10.33
N LYS A 80 0.87 3.97 -11.20
CA LYS A 80 0.96 4.24 -12.65
C LYS A 80 0.38 5.60 -12.98
N GLU A 81 -0.71 5.94 -12.31
CA GLU A 81 -1.43 7.19 -12.57
C GLU A 81 -2.16 7.62 -11.31
N GLY A 82 -2.20 8.88 -11.05
CA GLY A 82 -2.89 9.34 -9.84
C GLY A 82 -3.36 10.77 -9.93
#